data_db8c348095e3016607f4d98c4a15427b
#
_entry.id   db8c348095e3016607f4d98c4a15427b
#
_cell.length_a   1.000
_cell.length_b   1.000
_cell.length_c   1.000
_cell.angle_alpha   90.00
_cell.angle_beta   90.00
_cell.angle_gamma   90.00
#
_symmetry.space_group_name_H-M   'P 1'
#
loop_
_entity.id
_entity.type
_entity.pdbx_description
1 polymer ?
#
loop_
_entity_poly.entity_id
_entity_poly.type
_entity_poly.pdbx_seq_one_letter_code
_entity_poly.pdbx_strand_id
1 'polypeptide(L)'
;MSGNTFGTLFSVTNFGESHGPAMGCVIDGCPPGMPLSEADIQPDLDRRRPGTSKFVTQRNEPDTVQILSGVYQGLTTGTPIALLIQNTDQRSKDYGDIVQTFRPGHADFTYWRKYGLRDPRGGGRSSARLTAPMVAAGAVAKKWLAIKHGTTFKGCMTQIGEVPIGFESWEHVHQNPFFAPVADVTGLEDYMNALRKSGDSCGARLRVVAQGMPVGLGQPLFDKLDADIAYAMMGINAVKGVEIGAGFACVTQKGSEHGDPITLHGFVGNNAGGTLGGISTGQDLEVSIAIKPTSSILMPRPSIDIQGNPVEVLTKGRHDPCVGIRATPIAEAMLALVVIDHVLQHRAQCGDVVQPAHS
;
A
#
# COMPACT_ATOMS: atom_id res chain seq x y z
N MET A 1 1.75 20.08 9.01
CA MET A 1 1.96 19.74 7.59
C MET A 1 0.64 19.25 6.96
N SER A 2 0.48 19.36 5.66
CA SER A 2 -0.80 19.16 4.96
C SER A 2 -1.18 17.68 4.71
N GLY A 3 -0.45 16.69 5.22
CA GLY A 3 -0.75 15.26 5.05
C GLY A 3 -0.52 14.70 3.63
N ASN A 4 0.28 15.37 2.80
CA ASN A 4 0.67 14.87 1.47
C ASN A 4 2.14 14.41 1.41
N THR A 5 2.86 14.55 2.52
CA THR A 5 4.24 14.10 2.70
C THR A 5 4.28 13.02 3.77
N PHE A 6 4.97 11.93 3.49
CA PHE A 6 5.22 10.80 4.39
C PHE A 6 6.72 10.63 4.57
N GLY A 7 7.17 10.20 5.76
CA GLY A 7 8.57 9.96 6.11
C GLY A 7 9.25 11.20 6.70
N THR A 8 10.42 10.99 7.31
CA THR A 8 11.23 11.98 8.01
C THR A 8 12.54 12.27 7.28
N LEU A 9 13.42 11.28 7.17
CA LEU A 9 14.70 11.38 6.45
C LEU A 9 14.60 10.88 5.00
N PHE A 10 13.77 9.86 4.76
CA PHE A 10 13.34 9.48 3.41
C PHE A 10 11.90 9.91 3.23
N SER A 11 11.70 11.10 2.71
CA SER A 11 10.36 11.67 2.61
C SER A 11 9.81 11.63 1.20
N VAL A 12 8.50 11.42 1.09
CA VAL A 12 7.80 11.32 -0.18
C VAL A 12 6.61 12.28 -0.17
N THR A 13 6.65 13.30 -1.03
CA THR A 13 5.51 14.21 -1.25
C THR A 13 4.75 13.82 -2.51
N ASN A 14 3.49 13.43 -2.34
CA ASN A 14 2.61 12.99 -3.43
C ASN A 14 1.77 14.15 -3.96
N PHE A 15 1.65 14.28 -5.30
CA PHE A 15 0.85 15.30 -5.98
C PHE A 15 0.05 14.75 -7.16
N GLY A 16 -0.87 15.55 -7.68
CA GLY A 16 -1.73 15.25 -8.82
C GLY A 16 -3.11 14.73 -8.43
N GLU A 17 -3.98 14.51 -9.40
CA GLU A 17 -5.37 14.05 -9.28
C GLU A 17 -5.64 12.88 -10.22
N SER A 18 -6.66 12.06 -9.88
CA SER A 18 -7.05 10.88 -10.66
C SER A 18 -7.37 11.20 -12.13
N HIS A 19 -7.96 12.36 -12.39
CA HIS A 19 -8.36 12.84 -13.72
C HIS A 19 -7.68 14.17 -14.10
N GLY A 20 -6.61 14.53 -13.38
CA GLY A 20 -5.69 15.59 -13.80
C GLY A 20 -4.78 15.13 -14.94
N PRO A 21 -3.93 16.01 -15.48
CA PRO A 21 -3.03 15.66 -16.58
C PRO A 21 -2.02 14.59 -16.21
N ALA A 22 -1.52 14.63 -14.99
CA ALA A 22 -0.52 13.71 -14.47
C ALA A 22 -0.63 13.60 -12.94
N MET A 23 0.06 12.63 -12.37
CA MET A 23 0.35 12.50 -10.95
C MET A 23 1.82 12.16 -10.77
N GLY A 24 2.33 12.36 -9.57
CA GLY A 24 3.72 12.06 -9.30
C GLY A 24 4.06 12.15 -7.83
N CYS A 25 5.33 12.00 -7.54
CA CYS A 25 5.89 12.27 -6.22
C CYS A 25 7.27 12.89 -6.32
N VAL A 26 7.67 13.57 -5.25
CA VAL A 26 9.03 13.97 -5.01
C VAL A 26 9.54 13.17 -3.82
N ILE A 27 10.64 12.46 -4.02
CA ILE A 27 11.37 11.73 -2.98
C ILE A 27 12.54 12.60 -2.58
N ASP A 28 12.66 12.90 -1.29
CA ASP A 28 13.82 13.56 -0.71
C ASP A 28 14.53 12.66 0.29
N GLY A 29 15.85 12.81 0.45
CA GLY A 29 16.67 12.00 1.35
C GLY A 29 17.08 10.63 0.80
N CYS A 30 16.84 10.33 -0.48
CA CYS A 30 17.40 9.12 -1.10
C CYS A 30 18.94 9.19 -1.12
N PRO A 31 19.67 8.21 -0.54
CA PRO A 31 21.14 8.26 -0.53
C PRO A 31 21.72 8.25 -1.94
N PRO A 32 22.86 8.96 -2.16
CA PRO A 32 23.51 9.04 -3.47
C PRO A 32 24.23 7.73 -3.85
N GLY A 33 24.51 7.60 -5.14
CA GLY A 33 25.36 6.53 -5.70
C GLY A 33 24.65 5.20 -5.92
N MET A 34 23.32 5.14 -5.81
CA MET A 34 22.55 3.95 -6.19
C MET A 34 22.25 3.99 -7.71
N PRO A 35 22.54 2.91 -8.47
CA PRO A 35 22.05 2.78 -9.83
C PRO A 35 20.52 2.85 -9.87
N LEU A 36 19.95 3.76 -10.67
CA LEU A 36 18.51 3.94 -10.78
C LEU A 36 18.10 4.38 -12.19
N SER A 37 17.10 3.70 -12.72
CA SER A 37 16.42 4.02 -13.97
C SER A 37 14.92 3.73 -13.85
N GLU A 38 14.14 4.15 -14.84
CA GLU A 38 12.72 3.82 -14.92
C GLU A 38 12.46 2.30 -14.96
N ALA A 39 13.37 1.52 -15.56
CA ALA A 39 13.28 0.06 -15.62
C ALA A 39 13.33 -0.62 -14.23
N ASP A 40 13.87 0.05 -13.23
CA ASP A 40 13.91 -0.43 -11.85
C ASP A 40 12.59 -0.19 -11.10
N ILE A 41 11.80 0.76 -11.55
CA ILE A 41 10.55 1.20 -10.93
C ILE A 41 9.34 0.58 -11.62
N GLN A 42 9.37 0.48 -12.94
CA GLN A 42 8.25 0.08 -13.78
C GLN A 42 7.65 -1.30 -13.41
N PRO A 43 8.43 -2.33 -13.04
CA PRO A 43 7.87 -3.64 -12.68
C PRO A 43 6.89 -3.58 -11.49
N ASP A 44 7.15 -2.77 -10.48
CA ASP A 44 6.22 -2.59 -9.35
C ASP A 44 4.94 -1.86 -9.77
N LEU A 45 5.04 -0.88 -10.66
CA LEU A 45 3.90 -0.19 -11.26
C LEU A 45 3.07 -1.11 -12.14
N ASP A 46 3.69 -1.99 -12.93
CA ASP A 46 3.01 -2.97 -13.79
C ASP A 46 2.18 -3.96 -12.98
N ARG A 47 2.65 -4.38 -11.81
CA ARG A 47 1.87 -5.21 -10.87
C ARG A 47 0.67 -4.46 -10.29
N ARG A 48 0.79 -3.15 -10.07
CA ARG A 48 -0.25 -2.30 -9.46
C ARG A 48 -1.25 -1.76 -10.47
N ARG A 49 -0.88 -1.50 -11.72
CA ARG A 49 -1.70 -0.79 -12.71
C ARG A 49 -3.10 -1.40 -12.89
N PRO A 50 -4.08 -0.61 -13.37
CA PRO A 50 -5.41 -1.13 -13.73
C PRO A 50 -5.33 -1.99 -14.99
N GLY A 51 -6.36 -2.82 -15.23
CA GLY A 51 -6.49 -3.59 -16.49
C GLY A 51 -5.59 -4.83 -16.55
N THR A 52 -4.99 -5.27 -15.45
CA THR A 52 -4.12 -6.45 -15.42
C THR A 52 -4.89 -7.78 -15.56
N SER A 53 -6.19 -7.79 -15.25
CA SER A 53 -7.05 -8.96 -15.37
C SER A 53 -8.52 -8.57 -15.53
N LYS A 54 -9.38 -9.56 -15.86
CA LYS A 54 -10.84 -9.39 -15.87
C LYS A 54 -11.45 -9.09 -14.49
N PHE A 55 -10.72 -9.30 -13.40
CA PHE A 55 -11.18 -9.14 -12.00
C PHE A 55 -10.86 -7.77 -11.40
N VAL A 56 -10.16 -6.92 -12.12
CA VAL A 56 -9.87 -5.53 -11.73
C VAL A 56 -10.57 -4.56 -12.70
N THR A 57 -10.52 -3.27 -12.38
CA THR A 57 -11.09 -2.23 -13.25
C THR A 57 -10.58 -2.34 -14.69
N GLN A 58 -11.47 -2.10 -15.66
CA GLN A 58 -11.17 -2.12 -17.10
C GLN A 58 -10.57 -0.77 -17.59
N ARG A 59 -10.22 0.16 -16.70
CA ARG A 59 -9.40 1.33 -17.05
C ARG A 59 -8.05 0.82 -17.55
N ASN A 60 -7.55 1.39 -18.63
CA ASN A 60 -6.27 1.00 -19.22
C ASN A 60 -5.25 2.15 -19.10
N GLU A 61 -4.41 2.07 -18.10
CA GLU A 61 -3.31 3.03 -17.88
C GLU A 61 -1.99 2.27 -17.89
N PRO A 62 -1.02 2.68 -18.69
CA PRO A 62 0.29 2.03 -18.72
C PRO A 62 1.10 2.31 -17.46
N ASP A 63 0.74 3.36 -16.70
CA ASP A 63 1.47 3.83 -15.52
C ASP A 63 2.98 4.00 -15.77
N THR A 64 3.34 4.42 -16.99
CA THR A 64 4.73 4.65 -17.36
C THR A 64 5.33 5.77 -16.52
N VAL A 65 6.38 5.46 -15.78
CA VAL A 65 7.08 6.42 -14.94
C VAL A 65 8.16 7.15 -15.72
N GLN A 66 8.37 8.41 -15.37
CA GLN A 66 9.47 9.25 -15.84
C GLN A 66 10.25 9.79 -14.64
N ILE A 67 11.58 9.68 -14.68
CA ILE A 67 12.46 10.32 -13.69
C ILE A 67 12.83 11.70 -14.24
N LEU A 68 12.44 12.76 -13.53
CA LEU A 68 12.67 14.14 -13.97
C LEU A 68 13.88 14.79 -13.31
N SER A 69 14.34 14.29 -12.17
CA SER A 69 15.48 14.81 -11.41
C SER A 69 16.07 13.78 -10.46
N GLY A 70 17.20 14.11 -9.83
CA GLY A 70 17.81 13.31 -8.77
C GLY A 70 18.63 12.10 -9.25
N VAL A 71 18.81 11.96 -10.58
CA VAL A 71 19.63 10.92 -11.21
C VAL A 71 20.55 11.57 -12.23
N TYR A 72 21.84 11.24 -12.18
CA TYR A 72 22.85 11.67 -13.13
C TYR A 72 23.74 10.50 -13.51
N GLN A 73 23.96 10.27 -14.80
CA GLN A 73 24.72 9.11 -15.34
C GLN A 73 24.25 7.76 -14.77
N GLY A 74 22.93 7.61 -14.58
CA GLY A 74 22.33 6.39 -14.05
C GLY A 74 22.49 6.17 -12.54
N LEU A 75 22.98 7.16 -11.79
CA LEU A 75 23.17 7.08 -10.34
C LEU A 75 22.34 8.16 -9.61
N THR A 76 21.78 7.82 -8.46
CA THR A 76 21.14 8.81 -7.57
C THR A 76 22.16 9.84 -7.10
N THR A 77 21.74 11.11 -7.02
CA THR A 77 22.64 12.23 -6.69
C THR A 77 22.57 12.66 -5.23
N GLY A 78 21.61 12.15 -4.45
CA GLY A 78 21.31 12.63 -3.10
C GLY A 78 20.44 13.89 -3.08
N THR A 79 20.04 14.41 -4.25
CA THR A 79 19.08 15.51 -4.39
C THR A 79 17.67 14.97 -4.68
N PRO A 80 16.60 15.79 -4.61
CA PRO A 80 15.24 15.30 -4.78
C PRO A 80 15.02 14.57 -6.11
N ILE A 81 14.43 13.36 -6.03
CA ILE A 81 14.02 12.54 -7.18
C ILE A 81 12.56 12.85 -7.46
N ALA A 82 12.27 13.49 -8.60
CA ALA A 82 10.91 13.73 -9.05
C ALA A 82 10.48 12.63 -10.03
N LEU A 83 9.37 11.96 -9.71
CA LEU A 83 8.74 10.93 -10.52
C LEU A 83 7.41 11.42 -11.06
N LEU A 84 7.16 11.24 -12.36
CA LEU A 84 5.93 11.64 -13.04
C LEU A 84 5.28 10.46 -13.76
N ILE A 85 3.96 10.37 -13.65
CA ILE A 85 3.11 9.38 -14.35
C ILE A 85 1.98 10.13 -15.03
N GLN A 86 1.89 10.04 -16.36
CA GLN A 86 0.82 10.66 -17.15
C GLN A 86 -0.50 9.91 -16.98
N ASN A 87 -1.63 10.62 -16.97
CA ASN A 87 -2.95 10.02 -17.08
C ASN A 87 -3.37 9.98 -18.55
N THR A 88 -3.63 8.80 -19.10
CA THR A 88 -3.91 8.60 -20.54
C THR A 88 -5.34 8.14 -20.84
N ASP A 89 -5.99 7.37 -19.95
CA ASP A 89 -7.36 6.85 -20.13
C ASP A 89 -8.36 7.44 -19.10
N GLN A 90 -8.37 8.75 -18.97
CA GLN A 90 -9.36 9.46 -18.16
C GLN A 90 -10.65 9.72 -18.96
N ARG A 91 -11.82 9.37 -18.37
CA ARG A 91 -13.15 9.59 -18.97
C ARG A 91 -14.01 10.45 -18.07
N SER A 92 -13.82 11.77 -18.15
CA SER A 92 -14.52 12.75 -17.28
C SER A 92 -16.04 12.72 -17.44
N LYS A 93 -16.56 12.28 -18.60
CA LYS A 93 -18.00 12.18 -18.88
C LYS A 93 -18.73 11.15 -18.01
N ASP A 94 -18.03 10.15 -17.47
CA ASP A 94 -18.62 9.09 -16.65
C ASP A 94 -19.08 9.57 -15.25
N TYR A 95 -18.79 10.82 -14.88
CA TYR A 95 -19.02 11.37 -13.55
C TYR A 95 -20.06 12.51 -13.50
N GLY A 96 -20.79 12.78 -14.59
CA GLY A 96 -21.77 13.86 -14.67
C GLY A 96 -22.86 13.77 -13.60
N ASP A 97 -23.39 12.57 -13.37
CA ASP A 97 -24.50 12.32 -12.44
C ASP A 97 -24.10 12.48 -10.95
N ILE A 98 -22.80 12.43 -10.62
CA ILE A 98 -22.29 12.51 -9.24
C ILE A 98 -21.68 13.84 -8.89
N VAL A 99 -21.74 14.84 -9.78
CA VAL A 99 -21.20 16.20 -9.52
C VAL A 99 -21.87 16.82 -8.29
N GLN A 100 -23.19 16.67 -8.19
CA GLN A 100 -24.01 17.29 -7.12
C GLN A 100 -24.45 16.33 -6.03
N THR A 101 -24.00 15.07 -6.06
CA THR A 101 -24.42 14.04 -5.09
C THR A 101 -23.21 13.41 -4.39
N PHE A 102 -23.44 12.75 -3.26
CA PHE A 102 -22.36 12.08 -2.51
C PHE A 102 -22.52 10.57 -2.60
N ARG A 103 -21.48 9.88 -3.05
CA ARG A 103 -21.46 8.40 -3.07
C ARG A 103 -21.38 7.85 -1.66
N PRO A 104 -22.29 6.95 -1.23
CA PRO A 104 -22.21 6.30 0.06
C PRO A 104 -20.88 5.56 0.26
N GLY A 105 -20.20 5.78 1.40
CA GLY A 105 -18.91 5.15 1.70
C GLY A 105 -17.71 5.69 0.93
N HIS A 106 -17.89 6.69 0.05
CA HIS A 106 -16.80 7.41 -0.62
C HIS A 106 -16.45 8.71 0.12
N ALA A 107 -15.28 9.28 -0.15
CA ALA A 107 -14.83 10.52 0.50
C ALA A 107 -15.46 11.81 -0.06
N ASP A 108 -16.47 11.72 -0.93
CA ASP A 108 -17.11 12.88 -1.58
C ASP A 108 -17.63 13.89 -0.56
N PHE A 109 -18.38 13.42 0.45
CA PHE A 109 -18.95 14.27 1.50
C PHE A 109 -17.88 14.93 2.37
N THR A 110 -16.86 14.16 2.78
CA THR A 110 -15.81 14.66 3.68
C THR A 110 -14.93 15.69 3.02
N TYR A 111 -14.58 15.50 1.74
CA TYR A 111 -13.82 16.48 0.96
C TYR A 111 -14.63 17.77 0.74
N TRP A 112 -15.90 17.64 0.35
CA TRP A 112 -16.79 18.78 0.20
C TRP A 112 -16.91 19.61 1.49
N ARG A 113 -17.15 18.94 2.62
CA ARG A 113 -17.29 19.62 3.93
C ARG A 113 -15.99 20.23 4.43
N LYS A 114 -14.86 19.60 4.17
CA LYS A 114 -13.55 20.05 4.66
C LYS A 114 -12.99 21.21 3.85
N TYR A 115 -13.04 21.10 2.51
CA TYR A 115 -12.37 22.01 1.62
C TYR A 115 -13.32 23.00 0.92
N GLY A 116 -14.65 22.86 1.05
CA GLY A 116 -15.65 23.66 0.36
C GLY A 116 -15.73 23.41 -1.14
N LEU A 117 -14.86 22.57 -1.67
CA LEU A 117 -14.74 22.21 -3.08
C LEU A 117 -14.23 20.77 -3.20
N ARG A 118 -14.68 20.06 -4.23
CA ARG A 118 -14.14 18.75 -4.61
C ARG A 118 -14.07 18.61 -6.12
N ASP A 119 -13.11 17.86 -6.63
CA ASP A 119 -13.14 17.36 -8.01
C ASP A 119 -13.99 16.06 -8.03
N PRO A 120 -15.16 16.05 -8.69
CA PRO A 120 -16.03 14.88 -8.76
C PRO A 120 -15.45 13.80 -9.69
N ARG A 121 -14.53 14.15 -10.60
CA ARG A 121 -13.97 13.26 -11.61
C ARG A 121 -13.08 12.20 -10.97
N GLY A 122 -13.55 10.96 -10.90
CA GLY A 122 -12.81 9.84 -10.31
C GLY A 122 -12.44 10.00 -8.82
N GLY A 123 -13.00 11.01 -8.14
CA GLY A 123 -12.71 11.31 -6.75
C GLY A 123 -11.46 12.17 -6.51
N GLY A 124 -10.82 12.72 -7.55
CA GLY A 124 -9.68 13.63 -7.41
C GLY A 124 -8.56 13.05 -6.53
N ARG A 125 -8.17 13.79 -5.48
CA ARG A 125 -7.16 13.36 -4.48
C ARG A 125 -7.60 12.17 -3.61
N SER A 126 -8.90 11.91 -3.45
CA SER A 126 -9.38 10.75 -2.67
C SER A 126 -9.32 9.42 -3.41
N SER A 127 -8.95 9.44 -4.68
CA SER A 127 -8.89 8.27 -5.54
C SER A 127 -7.73 7.33 -5.17
N ALA A 128 -7.99 6.00 -5.19
CA ALA A 128 -6.94 4.99 -5.08
C ALA A 128 -5.90 5.05 -6.21
N ARG A 129 -6.17 5.78 -7.29
CA ARG A 129 -5.22 6.05 -8.37
C ARG A 129 -3.92 6.69 -7.86
N LEU A 130 -4.01 7.54 -6.82
CA LEU A 130 -2.87 8.24 -6.25
C LEU A 130 -1.90 7.35 -5.46
N THR A 131 -2.19 6.07 -5.35
CA THR A 131 -1.22 5.09 -4.84
C THR A 131 -0.14 4.73 -5.87
N ALA A 132 -0.30 5.05 -7.17
CA ALA A 132 0.73 4.78 -8.17
C ALA A 132 2.06 5.52 -7.88
N PRO A 133 2.08 6.83 -7.59
CA PRO A 133 3.31 7.49 -7.17
C PRO A 133 3.93 6.93 -5.89
N MET A 134 3.11 6.40 -4.95
CA MET A 134 3.61 5.76 -3.74
C MET A 134 4.31 4.43 -4.06
N VAL A 135 3.77 3.66 -5.01
CA VAL A 135 4.42 2.43 -5.50
C VAL A 135 5.73 2.76 -6.21
N ALA A 136 5.76 3.81 -7.02
CA ALA A 136 6.99 4.26 -7.68
C ALA A 136 8.07 4.65 -6.65
N ALA A 137 7.71 5.42 -5.62
CA ALA A 137 8.65 5.76 -4.54
C ALA A 137 9.09 4.53 -3.73
N GLY A 138 8.14 3.62 -3.45
CA GLY A 138 8.43 2.35 -2.77
C GLY A 138 9.40 1.45 -3.56
N ALA A 139 9.34 1.45 -4.88
CA ALA A 139 10.28 0.71 -5.72
C ALA A 139 11.73 1.24 -5.56
N VAL A 140 11.91 2.56 -5.47
CA VAL A 140 13.21 3.18 -5.16
C VAL A 140 13.71 2.74 -3.78
N ALA A 141 12.83 2.75 -2.77
CA ALA A 141 13.14 2.29 -1.41
C ALA A 141 13.52 0.80 -1.38
N LYS A 142 12.72 -0.07 -2.02
CA LYS A 142 12.98 -1.52 -2.14
C LYS A 142 14.35 -1.79 -2.74
N LYS A 143 14.68 -1.10 -3.84
CA LYS A 143 15.97 -1.28 -4.51
C LYS A 143 17.13 -0.93 -3.60
N TRP A 144 17.05 0.20 -2.91
CA TRP A 144 18.10 0.63 -1.99
C TRP A 144 18.27 -0.36 -0.84
N LEU A 145 17.17 -0.78 -0.23
CA LEU A 145 17.16 -1.73 0.90
C LEU A 145 17.70 -3.10 0.48
N ALA A 146 17.35 -3.58 -0.71
CA ALA A 146 17.88 -4.83 -1.24
C ALA A 146 19.40 -4.78 -1.44
N ILE A 147 19.92 -3.69 -2.02
CA ILE A 147 21.36 -3.51 -2.27
C ILE A 147 22.15 -3.39 -0.95
N LYS A 148 21.61 -2.69 0.05
CA LYS A 148 22.35 -2.34 1.28
C LYS A 148 22.19 -3.35 2.40
N HIS A 149 21.05 -4.00 2.49
CA HIS A 149 20.69 -4.88 3.61
C HIS A 149 20.20 -6.26 3.19
N GLY A 150 19.99 -6.51 1.88
CA GLY A 150 19.37 -7.75 1.42
C GLY A 150 17.88 -7.83 1.76
N THR A 151 17.27 -6.73 2.20
CA THR A 151 15.86 -6.70 2.61
C THR A 151 14.95 -6.81 1.38
N THR A 152 13.99 -7.73 1.44
CA THR A 152 13.00 -7.96 0.38
C THR A 152 11.57 -7.85 0.93
N PHE A 153 10.62 -7.53 0.06
CA PHE A 153 9.21 -7.31 0.43
C PHE A 153 8.32 -8.21 -0.43
N LYS A 154 7.42 -8.94 0.22
CA LYS A 154 6.48 -9.86 -0.43
C LYS A 154 5.10 -9.67 0.14
N GLY A 155 4.10 -9.51 -0.70
CA GLY A 155 2.70 -9.41 -0.31
C GLY A 155 1.87 -10.51 -0.95
N CYS A 156 0.85 -10.99 -0.25
CA CYS A 156 -0.13 -11.95 -0.77
C CYS A 156 -1.52 -11.69 -0.19
N MET A 157 -2.53 -12.12 -0.93
CA MET A 157 -3.92 -12.14 -0.44
C MET A 157 -4.12 -13.32 0.51
N THR A 158 -4.78 -13.05 1.65
CA THR A 158 -5.14 -14.07 2.63
C THR A 158 -6.65 -14.26 2.77
N GLN A 159 -7.45 -13.35 2.17
CA GLN A 159 -8.90 -13.48 2.09
C GLN A 159 -9.48 -12.54 1.05
N ILE A 160 -10.46 -12.98 0.27
CA ILE A 160 -11.28 -12.14 -0.62
C ILE A 160 -12.75 -12.34 -0.22
N GLY A 161 -13.41 -11.26 0.22
CA GLY A 161 -14.77 -11.35 0.76
C GLY A 161 -14.86 -12.36 1.89
N GLU A 162 -15.72 -13.37 1.73
CA GLU A 162 -15.89 -14.48 2.68
C GLU A 162 -14.97 -15.68 2.42
N VAL A 163 -14.18 -15.67 1.33
CA VAL A 163 -13.33 -16.77 0.94
C VAL A 163 -11.94 -16.65 1.54
N PRO A 164 -11.57 -17.45 2.55
CA PRO A 164 -10.21 -17.48 3.09
C PRO A 164 -9.26 -18.13 2.10
N ILE A 165 -8.00 -17.68 2.10
CA ILE A 165 -6.94 -18.19 1.23
C ILE A 165 -5.82 -18.73 2.12
N GLY A 166 -5.53 -20.03 2.01
CA GLY A 166 -4.40 -20.66 2.66
C GLY A 166 -3.07 -20.19 2.07
N PHE A 167 -1.97 -20.57 2.71
CA PHE A 167 -0.63 -20.29 2.21
C PHE A 167 0.05 -21.60 1.80
N GLU A 168 0.39 -21.72 0.52
CA GLU A 168 1.16 -22.84 -0.02
C GLU A 168 2.59 -22.39 -0.37
N SER A 169 2.73 -21.36 -1.23
CA SER A 169 4.04 -20.88 -1.69
C SER A 169 3.98 -19.41 -2.16
N TRP A 170 5.08 -18.69 -1.94
CA TRP A 170 5.29 -17.37 -2.54
C TRP A 170 5.38 -17.40 -4.07
N GLU A 171 5.75 -18.53 -4.67
CA GLU A 171 5.83 -18.69 -6.12
C GLU A 171 4.48 -18.52 -6.81
N HIS A 172 3.40 -19.01 -6.19
CA HIS A 172 2.05 -18.91 -6.73
C HIS A 172 1.52 -17.48 -6.81
N VAL A 173 2.02 -16.58 -5.94
CA VAL A 173 1.56 -15.18 -5.87
C VAL A 173 1.66 -14.46 -7.21
N HIS A 174 2.66 -14.79 -8.02
CA HIS A 174 2.89 -14.15 -9.32
C HIS A 174 2.27 -14.91 -10.50
N GLN A 175 1.66 -16.09 -10.25
CA GLN A 175 1.12 -16.98 -11.29
C GLN A 175 -0.38 -16.82 -11.48
N ASN A 176 -1.05 -16.01 -10.65
CA ASN A 176 -2.50 -15.81 -10.71
C ASN A 176 -2.87 -14.32 -10.54
N PRO A 177 -4.07 -13.92 -10.98
CA PRO A 177 -4.47 -12.50 -10.98
C PRO A 177 -4.87 -11.96 -9.60
N PHE A 178 -4.85 -12.77 -8.55
CA PHE A 178 -5.30 -12.40 -7.21
C PHE A 178 -4.15 -12.14 -6.23
N PHE A 179 -2.90 -12.34 -6.62
CA PHE A 179 -1.78 -12.40 -5.69
C PHE A 179 -2.01 -13.44 -4.58
N ALA A 180 -2.73 -14.53 -4.89
CA ALA A 180 -3.00 -15.61 -3.97
C ALA A 180 -1.81 -16.57 -3.87
N PRO A 181 -1.39 -16.98 -2.66
CA PRO A 181 -0.24 -17.88 -2.46
C PRO A 181 -0.63 -19.35 -2.59
N VAL A 182 -1.58 -19.67 -3.46
CA VAL A 182 -2.11 -21.02 -3.74
C VAL A 182 -2.09 -21.30 -5.24
N ALA A 183 -1.96 -22.57 -5.62
CA ALA A 183 -1.95 -22.98 -7.03
C ALA A 183 -3.36 -22.93 -7.64
N ASP A 184 -4.38 -23.40 -6.92
CA ASP A 184 -5.76 -23.41 -7.40
C ASP A 184 -6.51 -22.17 -6.91
N VAL A 185 -6.94 -21.35 -7.87
CA VAL A 185 -7.73 -20.13 -7.65
C VAL A 185 -9.15 -20.21 -8.22
N THR A 186 -9.62 -21.39 -8.62
CA THR A 186 -10.93 -21.58 -9.25
C THR A 186 -12.06 -21.05 -8.36
N GLY A 187 -12.04 -21.34 -7.06
CA GLY A 187 -13.04 -20.85 -6.12
C GLY A 187 -13.05 -19.32 -6.00
N LEU A 188 -11.88 -18.67 -6.10
CA LEU A 188 -11.78 -17.19 -6.13
C LEU A 188 -12.34 -16.63 -7.43
N GLU A 189 -12.06 -17.26 -8.57
CA GLU A 189 -12.61 -16.84 -9.85
C GLU A 189 -14.15 -16.93 -9.88
N ASP A 190 -14.71 -18.02 -9.38
CA ASP A 190 -16.16 -18.22 -9.30
C ASP A 190 -16.81 -17.18 -8.39
N TYR A 191 -16.25 -16.95 -7.20
CA TYR A 191 -16.72 -15.93 -6.28
C TYR A 191 -16.72 -14.53 -6.92
N MET A 192 -15.61 -14.15 -7.54
CA MET A 192 -15.48 -12.84 -8.19
C MET A 192 -16.37 -12.68 -9.43
N ASN A 193 -16.61 -13.76 -10.19
CA ASN A 193 -17.55 -13.73 -11.30
C ASN A 193 -18.99 -13.54 -10.82
N ALA A 194 -19.40 -14.23 -9.74
CA ALA A 194 -20.71 -14.06 -9.10
C ALA A 194 -20.90 -12.62 -8.61
N LEU A 195 -19.89 -12.08 -7.91
CA LEU A 195 -19.90 -10.72 -7.38
C LEU A 195 -20.03 -9.65 -8.49
N ARG A 196 -19.29 -9.80 -9.59
CA ARG A 196 -19.42 -8.92 -10.76
C ARG A 196 -20.81 -9.00 -11.41
N LYS A 197 -21.41 -10.19 -11.47
CA LYS A 197 -22.76 -10.39 -12.03
C LYS A 197 -23.83 -9.72 -11.16
N SER A 198 -23.67 -9.71 -9.85
CA SER A 198 -24.58 -9.00 -8.93
C SER A 198 -24.38 -7.47 -8.94
N GLY A 199 -23.28 -6.96 -9.49
CA GLY A 199 -22.97 -5.52 -9.50
C GLY A 199 -22.47 -5.00 -8.15
N ASP A 200 -22.05 -5.89 -7.25
CA ASP A 200 -21.57 -5.56 -5.90
C ASP A 200 -20.05 -5.62 -5.79
N SER A 201 -19.53 -5.41 -4.58
CA SER A 201 -18.10 -5.40 -4.25
C SER A 201 -17.82 -6.13 -2.94
N CYS A 202 -16.59 -6.58 -2.74
CA CYS A 202 -16.17 -7.19 -1.49
C CYS A 202 -14.89 -6.53 -0.94
N GLY A 203 -14.66 -6.76 0.36
CA GLY A 203 -13.41 -6.44 1.02
C GLY A 203 -12.37 -7.53 0.82
N ALA A 204 -11.20 -7.31 1.42
CA ALA A 204 -10.10 -8.26 1.39
C ALA A 204 -9.22 -8.16 2.62
N ARG A 205 -8.48 -9.23 2.91
CA ARG A 205 -7.34 -9.23 3.81
C ARG A 205 -6.10 -9.62 3.02
N LEU A 206 -5.02 -8.91 3.24
CA LEU A 206 -3.71 -9.26 2.68
C LEU A 206 -2.65 -9.25 3.77
N ARG A 207 -1.56 -10.00 3.53
CA ARG A 207 -0.37 -10.05 4.36
C ARG A 207 0.82 -9.53 3.56
N VAL A 208 1.65 -8.73 4.21
CA VAL A 208 2.94 -8.27 3.67
C VAL A 208 4.04 -8.65 4.63
N VAL A 209 5.14 -9.16 4.09
CA VAL A 209 6.32 -9.57 4.86
C VAL A 209 7.54 -8.83 4.34
N ALA A 210 8.34 -8.27 5.25
CA ALA A 210 9.69 -7.80 4.94
C ALA A 210 10.70 -8.79 5.53
N GLN A 211 11.54 -9.36 4.68
CA GLN A 211 12.56 -10.36 5.04
C GLN A 211 13.96 -9.74 4.99
N GLY A 212 14.88 -10.26 5.77
CA GLY A 212 16.25 -9.73 5.84
C GLY A 212 16.30 -8.37 6.55
N MET A 213 15.55 -8.24 7.61
CA MET A 213 15.46 -6.99 8.38
C MET A 213 16.69 -6.77 9.26
N PRO A 214 17.27 -5.55 9.28
CA PRO A 214 18.24 -5.16 10.29
C PRO A 214 17.62 -5.16 11.69
N VAL A 215 18.40 -5.51 12.70
CA VAL A 215 18.05 -5.33 14.12
C VAL A 215 18.18 -3.85 14.49
N GLY A 216 17.31 -3.35 15.35
CA GLY A 216 17.47 -2.04 15.98
C GLY A 216 16.75 -0.88 15.29
N LEU A 217 15.89 -1.14 14.29
CA LEU A 217 15.09 -0.09 13.65
C LEU A 217 13.85 0.24 14.47
N GLY A 218 13.59 1.51 14.68
CA GLY A 218 12.46 2.02 15.46
C GLY A 218 12.91 2.74 16.73
N GLN A 219 11.96 3.38 17.40
CA GLN A 219 12.19 4.20 18.59
C GLN A 219 11.38 3.68 19.80
N PRO A 220 11.77 4.01 21.06
CA PRO A 220 11.17 3.37 22.22
C PRO A 220 9.78 3.86 22.63
N LEU A 221 9.36 5.10 22.38
CA LEU A 221 8.05 5.60 22.80
C LEU A 221 7.22 6.08 21.62
N PHE A 222 7.68 7.10 20.95
CA PHE A 222 7.10 7.62 19.71
C PHE A 222 7.96 7.16 18.56
N ASP A 223 7.40 7.11 17.37
CA ASP A 223 8.06 6.57 16.17
C ASP A 223 8.53 5.11 16.36
N LYS A 224 7.73 4.31 17.11
CA LYS A 224 7.87 2.86 17.11
C LYS A 224 7.70 2.33 15.72
N LEU A 225 8.51 1.36 15.32
CA LEU A 225 8.45 0.79 13.97
C LEU A 225 7.05 0.21 13.65
N ASP A 226 6.42 -0.50 14.57
CA ASP A 226 5.08 -1.05 14.42
C ASP A 226 4.00 0.04 14.34
N ALA A 227 4.14 1.14 15.09
CA ALA A 227 3.22 2.28 15.02
C ALA A 227 3.32 3.01 13.68
N ASP A 228 4.52 3.23 13.16
CA ASP A 228 4.73 3.88 11.88
C ASP A 228 4.31 2.99 10.70
N ILE A 229 4.49 1.68 10.82
CA ILE A 229 3.91 0.70 9.89
C ILE A 229 2.38 0.82 9.89
N ALA A 230 1.74 0.84 11.06
CA ALA A 230 0.29 0.97 11.15
C ALA A 230 -0.19 2.31 10.57
N TYR A 231 0.50 3.41 10.84
CA TYR A 231 0.22 4.73 10.26
C TYR A 231 0.32 4.72 8.73
N ALA A 232 1.39 4.15 8.17
CA ALA A 232 1.60 4.04 6.74
C ALA A 232 0.51 3.19 6.07
N MET A 233 0.20 2.02 6.63
CA MET A 233 -0.83 1.11 6.11
C MET A 233 -2.23 1.71 6.17
N MET A 234 -2.58 2.41 7.27
CA MET A 234 -3.86 3.15 7.38
C MET A 234 -3.96 4.31 6.40
N GLY A 235 -2.85 4.82 5.88
CA GLY A 235 -2.79 5.81 4.80
C GLY A 235 -3.20 5.27 3.42
N ILE A 236 -3.18 3.95 3.22
CA ILE A 236 -3.63 3.31 1.98
C ILE A 236 -5.15 3.43 1.86
N ASN A 237 -5.64 3.86 0.67
CA ASN A 237 -7.07 3.98 0.42
C ASN A 237 -7.82 2.66 0.74
N ALA A 238 -8.96 2.79 1.41
CA ALA A 238 -9.86 1.71 1.81
C ALA A 238 -9.35 0.79 2.94
N VAL A 239 -8.14 0.93 3.45
CA VAL A 239 -7.68 0.19 4.64
C VAL A 239 -8.51 0.60 5.86
N LYS A 240 -8.89 -0.39 6.68
CA LYS A 240 -9.72 -0.26 7.89
C LYS A 240 -9.17 -0.99 9.10
N GLY A 241 -8.13 -1.77 8.94
CA GLY A 241 -7.46 -2.47 10.03
C GLY A 241 -6.04 -2.82 9.66
N VAL A 242 -5.16 -2.83 10.66
CA VAL A 242 -3.77 -3.23 10.57
C VAL A 242 -3.47 -4.16 11.74
N GLU A 243 -2.78 -5.25 11.48
CA GLU A 243 -2.30 -6.18 12.49
C GLU A 243 -0.81 -6.42 12.29
N ILE A 244 -0.06 -6.48 13.37
CA ILE A 244 1.37 -6.81 13.40
C ILE A 244 1.53 -8.16 14.08
N GLY A 245 2.25 -9.11 13.45
CA GLY A 245 2.42 -10.47 13.97
C GLY A 245 1.08 -11.17 14.21
N ALA A 246 0.88 -11.68 15.42
CA ALA A 246 -0.36 -12.34 15.84
C ALA A 246 -1.59 -11.42 15.81
N GLY A 247 -1.40 -10.09 15.80
CA GLY A 247 -2.49 -9.12 15.72
C GLY A 247 -3.55 -9.35 16.78
N PHE A 248 -4.84 -9.33 16.40
CA PHE A 248 -5.96 -9.56 17.33
C PHE A 248 -6.01 -10.98 17.92
N ALA A 249 -5.36 -11.97 17.29
CA ALA A 249 -5.30 -13.33 17.83
C ALA A 249 -4.53 -13.39 19.16
N CYS A 250 -3.66 -12.43 19.46
CA CYS A 250 -2.92 -12.37 20.71
C CYS A 250 -3.84 -12.30 21.96
N VAL A 251 -5.07 -11.78 21.81
CA VAL A 251 -6.04 -11.65 22.93
C VAL A 251 -6.42 -13.00 23.52
N THR A 252 -6.43 -14.06 22.73
CA THR A 252 -6.77 -15.43 23.16
C THR A 252 -5.55 -16.26 23.54
N GLN A 253 -4.33 -15.75 23.30
CA GLN A 253 -3.08 -16.41 23.68
C GLN A 253 -2.73 -16.13 25.15
N LYS A 254 -2.15 -17.11 25.82
CA LYS A 254 -1.52 -16.89 27.13
C LYS A 254 -0.13 -16.29 26.93
N GLY A 255 0.42 -15.62 27.94
CA GLY A 255 1.77 -15.09 27.88
C GLY A 255 2.85 -16.12 27.55
N SER A 256 2.68 -17.36 28.01
CA SER A 256 3.57 -18.49 27.70
C SER A 256 3.46 -18.98 26.25
N GLU A 257 2.36 -18.67 25.56
CA GLU A 257 2.13 -19.03 24.16
C GLU A 257 2.55 -17.88 23.22
N HIS A 258 2.27 -16.64 23.65
CA HIS A 258 2.59 -15.44 22.85
C HIS A 258 4.06 -15.06 22.89
N GLY A 259 4.72 -15.29 24.03
CA GLY A 259 6.15 -14.95 24.18
C GLY A 259 7.02 -15.76 23.23
N ASP A 260 7.78 -15.06 22.38
CA ASP A 260 8.69 -15.70 21.43
C ASP A 260 10.01 -16.04 22.14
N PRO A 261 10.30 -17.32 22.51
CA PRO A 261 11.53 -17.66 23.22
C PRO A 261 12.77 -17.39 22.37
N ILE A 262 13.83 -16.91 23.04
CA ILE A 262 15.12 -16.67 22.41
C ILE A 262 16.07 -17.81 22.77
N THR A 263 16.71 -18.37 21.75
CA THR A 263 17.69 -19.45 21.88
C THR A 263 19.03 -19.03 21.27
N LEU A 264 20.05 -19.86 21.38
CA LEU A 264 21.31 -19.65 20.68
C LEU A 264 21.19 -19.63 19.16
N HIS A 265 20.07 -20.12 18.61
CA HIS A 265 19.77 -20.13 17.18
C HIS A 265 18.78 -19.02 16.76
N GLY A 266 18.47 -18.06 17.66
CA GLY A 266 17.51 -16.99 17.43
C GLY A 266 16.15 -17.25 18.08
N PHE A 267 15.14 -16.53 17.61
CA PHE A 267 13.76 -16.63 18.09
C PHE A 267 13.07 -17.94 17.60
N VAL A 268 12.29 -18.55 18.48
CA VAL A 268 11.55 -19.79 18.15
C VAL A 268 10.22 -19.49 17.44
N GLY A 269 9.61 -18.35 17.74
CA GLY A 269 8.35 -17.86 17.15
C GLY A 269 8.48 -16.44 16.62
N ASN A 270 7.41 -15.91 16.04
CA ASN A 270 7.32 -14.53 15.58
C ASN A 270 5.91 -13.95 15.85
N ASN A 271 5.35 -14.23 17.03
CA ASN A 271 4.05 -13.67 17.43
C ASN A 271 4.08 -12.15 17.50
N ALA A 272 5.22 -11.59 17.86
CA ALA A 272 5.44 -10.14 17.91
C ALA A 272 5.55 -9.50 16.51
N GLY A 273 5.68 -10.29 15.43
CA GLY A 273 5.72 -9.80 14.06
C GLY A 273 6.99 -9.03 13.70
N GLY A 274 8.13 -9.38 14.31
CA GLY A 274 9.45 -8.81 14.01
C GLY A 274 9.81 -7.56 14.81
N THR A 275 9.00 -7.16 15.80
CA THR A 275 9.25 -5.98 16.64
C THR A 275 9.05 -6.31 18.11
N LEU A 276 9.94 -5.81 18.98
CA LEU A 276 9.78 -5.83 20.42
C LEU A 276 10.03 -4.42 20.97
N GLY A 277 9.09 -3.92 21.75
CA GLY A 277 9.15 -2.56 22.30
C GLY A 277 9.17 -1.44 21.25
N GLY A 278 8.73 -1.74 20.02
CA GLY A 278 8.74 -0.81 18.89
C GLY A 278 10.04 -0.82 18.07
N ILE A 279 10.94 -1.77 18.34
CA ILE A 279 12.25 -1.89 17.69
C ILE A 279 12.34 -3.25 16.99
N SER A 280 12.91 -3.29 15.77
CA SER A 280 13.04 -4.51 14.98
C SER A 280 14.00 -5.51 15.65
N THR A 281 13.60 -6.80 15.60
CA THR A 281 14.36 -7.92 16.18
C THR A 281 15.33 -8.57 15.19
N GLY A 282 15.26 -8.23 13.92
CA GLY A 282 15.95 -8.93 12.83
C GLY A 282 15.14 -10.09 12.22
N GLN A 283 14.01 -10.46 12.85
CA GLN A 283 13.05 -11.39 12.26
C GLN A 283 12.28 -10.72 11.13
N ASP A 284 11.53 -11.51 10.36
CA ASP A 284 10.62 -10.99 9.34
C ASP A 284 9.59 -10.05 9.98
N LEU A 285 9.39 -8.89 9.39
CA LEU A 285 8.24 -8.04 9.73
C LEU A 285 7.00 -8.63 9.10
N GLU A 286 5.98 -8.90 9.90
CA GLU A 286 4.72 -9.47 9.45
C GLU A 286 3.56 -8.52 9.70
N VAL A 287 2.94 -8.06 8.61
CA VAL A 287 1.85 -7.07 8.63
C VAL A 287 0.65 -7.62 7.88
N SER A 288 -0.54 -7.58 8.50
CA SER A 288 -1.80 -7.85 7.81
C SER A 288 -2.67 -6.61 7.78
N ILE A 289 -3.37 -6.38 6.66
CA ILE A 289 -4.31 -5.26 6.54
C ILE A 289 -5.68 -5.73 6.05
N ALA A 290 -6.72 -5.10 6.59
CA ALA A 290 -8.10 -5.28 6.18
C ALA A 290 -8.53 -4.11 5.28
N ILE A 291 -9.11 -4.44 4.13
CA ILE A 291 -9.55 -3.49 3.12
C ILE A 291 -11.07 -3.59 2.98
N LYS A 292 -11.76 -2.46 3.09
CA LYS A 292 -13.22 -2.41 2.92
C LYS A 292 -13.64 -2.65 1.47
N PRO A 293 -14.90 -3.06 1.22
CA PRO A 293 -15.47 -3.13 -0.12
C PRO A 293 -15.37 -1.80 -0.87
N THR A 294 -15.28 -1.85 -2.19
CA THR A 294 -15.34 -0.68 -3.06
C THR A 294 -16.67 0.05 -2.87
N SER A 295 -16.61 1.37 -2.68
CA SER A 295 -17.82 2.17 -2.44
C SER A 295 -18.66 2.39 -3.70
N SER A 296 -18.04 2.33 -4.86
CA SER A 296 -18.70 2.53 -6.16
C SER A 296 -19.18 1.20 -6.71
N ILE A 297 -20.49 0.95 -6.61
CA ILE A 297 -21.15 -0.29 -7.05
C ILE A 297 -22.29 0.01 -8.00
N LEU A 298 -22.70 -1.00 -8.79
CA LEU A 298 -23.78 -0.91 -9.78
C LEU A 298 -25.16 -1.19 -9.16
N MET A 299 -25.35 -0.74 -7.92
CA MET A 299 -26.61 -0.86 -7.18
C MET A 299 -27.05 0.53 -6.71
N PRO A 300 -28.34 0.89 -6.90
CA PRO A 300 -28.88 2.14 -6.36
C PRO A 300 -28.77 2.20 -4.84
N ARG A 301 -28.35 3.35 -4.30
CA ARG A 301 -28.17 3.54 -2.88
C ARG A 301 -28.68 4.91 -2.41
N PRO A 302 -29.34 5.00 -1.25
CA PRO A 302 -29.81 6.27 -0.71
C PRO A 302 -28.60 7.16 -0.36
N SER A 303 -28.73 8.45 -0.65
CA SER A 303 -27.75 9.50 -0.35
C SER A 303 -28.42 10.85 -0.24
N ILE A 304 -27.60 11.91 -0.23
CA ILE A 304 -28.04 13.31 -0.32
C ILE A 304 -27.28 14.05 -1.42
N ASP A 305 -27.88 15.10 -1.93
CA ASP A 305 -27.20 16.07 -2.79
C ASP A 305 -26.44 17.14 -1.98
N ILE A 306 -25.77 18.07 -2.69
CA ILE A 306 -25.01 19.16 -2.06
C ILE A 306 -25.90 20.18 -1.29
N GLN A 307 -27.20 20.22 -1.57
CA GLN A 307 -28.21 21.02 -0.85
C GLN A 307 -28.78 20.28 0.37
N GLY A 308 -28.51 18.99 0.51
CA GLY A 308 -29.03 18.14 1.60
C GLY A 308 -30.35 17.44 1.28
N ASN A 309 -30.83 17.47 0.05
CA ASN A 309 -32.04 16.77 -0.35
C ASN A 309 -31.77 15.26 -0.50
N PRO A 310 -32.73 14.39 -0.11
CA PRO A 310 -32.62 12.95 -0.33
C PRO A 310 -32.55 12.63 -1.83
N VAL A 311 -31.63 11.76 -2.22
CA VAL A 311 -31.44 11.28 -3.59
C VAL A 311 -31.09 9.81 -3.60
N GLU A 312 -31.28 9.16 -4.74
CA GLU A 312 -30.73 7.84 -5.02
C GLU A 312 -29.52 7.97 -5.94
N VAL A 313 -28.41 7.35 -5.55
CA VAL A 313 -27.15 7.39 -6.32
C VAL A 313 -26.85 6.01 -6.87
N LEU A 314 -26.71 5.93 -8.19
CA LEU A 314 -26.17 4.80 -8.91
C LEU A 314 -24.81 5.18 -9.50
N THR A 315 -23.74 4.52 -9.04
CA THR A 315 -22.40 4.82 -9.55
C THR A 315 -22.11 3.99 -10.80
N LYS A 316 -22.25 4.63 -11.95
CA LYS A 316 -21.83 4.05 -13.25
C LYS A 316 -20.31 4.23 -13.39
N GLY A 317 -19.63 3.32 -14.08
CA GLY A 317 -18.21 3.44 -14.35
C GLY A 317 -17.43 2.12 -14.19
N ARG A 318 -16.12 2.23 -14.37
CA ARG A 318 -15.19 1.09 -14.32
C ARG A 318 -14.53 1.02 -12.94
N HIS A 319 -15.09 0.23 -12.04
CA HIS A 319 -14.59 0.08 -10.66
C HIS A 319 -14.03 -1.31 -10.41
N ASP A 320 -13.09 -1.40 -9.47
CA ASP A 320 -12.58 -2.69 -8.98
C ASP A 320 -13.67 -3.35 -8.11
N PRO A 321 -14.12 -4.59 -8.40
CA PRO A 321 -15.01 -5.32 -7.49
C PRO A 321 -14.35 -5.62 -6.14
N CYS A 322 -13.03 -5.77 -6.14
CA CYS A 322 -12.19 -5.90 -4.94
C CYS A 322 -10.91 -5.09 -5.11
N VAL A 323 -10.79 -3.97 -4.40
CA VAL A 323 -9.58 -3.12 -4.46
C VAL A 323 -8.38 -3.76 -3.78
N GLY A 324 -8.59 -4.79 -2.96
CA GLY A 324 -7.54 -5.52 -2.25
C GLY A 324 -6.52 -6.15 -3.20
N ILE A 325 -6.95 -6.64 -4.35
CA ILE A 325 -6.05 -7.24 -5.35
C ILE A 325 -4.92 -6.27 -5.70
N ARG A 326 -5.26 -5.03 -6.04
CA ARG A 326 -4.28 -4.00 -6.40
C ARG A 326 -3.58 -3.37 -5.20
N ALA A 327 -4.08 -3.59 -4.00
CA ALA A 327 -3.47 -3.08 -2.78
C ALA A 327 -2.22 -3.88 -2.36
N THR A 328 -2.04 -5.10 -2.83
CA THR A 328 -0.88 -5.94 -2.49
C THR A 328 0.46 -5.24 -2.81
N PRO A 329 0.76 -4.82 -4.05
CA PRO A 329 2.00 -4.09 -4.33
C PRO A 329 2.06 -2.70 -3.66
N ILE A 330 0.90 -2.09 -3.34
CA ILE A 330 0.87 -0.82 -2.61
C ILE A 330 1.35 -1.01 -1.17
N ALA A 331 0.89 -2.06 -0.51
CA ALA A 331 1.28 -2.36 0.87
C ALA A 331 2.77 -2.73 0.97
N GLU A 332 3.31 -3.50 0.01
CA GLU A 332 4.75 -3.74 -0.09
C GLU A 332 5.54 -2.43 -0.20
N ALA A 333 5.09 -1.52 -1.06
CA ALA A 333 5.73 -0.22 -1.26
C ALA A 333 5.70 0.63 0.01
N MET A 334 4.55 0.71 0.69
CA MET A 334 4.42 1.48 1.93
C MET A 334 5.28 0.92 3.05
N LEU A 335 5.39 -0.43 3.18
CA LEU A 335 6.29 -1.05 4.14
C LEU A 335 7.76 -0.69 3.85
N ALA A 336 8.16 -0.70 2.58
CA ALA A 336 9.51 -0.32 2.17
C ALA A 336 9.84 1.14 2.49
N LEU A 337 8.87 2.05 2.33
CA LEU A 337 9.03 3.47 2.68
C LEU A 337 9.25 3.66 4.18
N VAL A 338 8.52 2.92 5.03
CA VAL A 338 8.76 2.94 6.49
C VAL A 338 10.14 2.42 6.81
N VAL A 339 10.50 1.26 6.26
CA VAL A 339 11.77 0.60 6.61
C VAL A 339 12.97 1.45 6.18
N ILE A 340 12.98 2.04 4.98
CA ILE A 340 14.12 2.88 4.55
C ILE A 340 14.25 4.12 5.42
N ASP A 341 13.15 4.76 5.82
CA ASP A 341 13.18 5.94 6.68
C ASP A 341 13.79 5.60 8.05
N HIS A 342 13.35 4.50 8.68
CA HIS A 342 13.91 4.02 9.93
C HIS A 342 15.39 3.59 9.81
N VAL A 343 15.81 3.00 8.70
CA VAL A 343 17.23 2.68 8.45
C VAL A 343 18.07 3.95 8.39
N LEU A 344 17.59 5.01 7.74
CA LEU A 344 18.32 6.27 7.68
C LEU A 344 18.37 6.96 9.04
N GLN A 345 17.28 6.94 9.81
CA GLN A 345 17.24 7.44 11.20
C GLN A 345 18.22 6.67 12.10
N HIS A 346 18.20 5.34 12.02
CA HIS A 346 19.15 4.50 12.77
C HIS A 346 20.60 4.83 12.43
N ARG A 347 20.93 4.99 11.15
CA ARG A 347 22.28 5.39 10.73
C ARG A 347 22.68 6.76 11.28
N ALA A 348 21.75 7.70 11.33
CA ALA A 348 22.04 9.04 11.85
C ALA A 348 22.26 9.05 13.36
N GLN A 349 21.55 8.20 14.12
CA GLN A 349 21.61 8.18 15.58
C GLN A 349 22.59 7.15 16.13
N CYS A 350 22.65 5.97 15.52
CA CYS A 350 23.35 4.79 16.04
C CYS A 350 24.50 4.32 15.13
N GLY A 351 24.95 5.15 14.18
CA GLY A 351 25.97 4.76 13.21
C GLY A 351 27.32 4.36 13.83
N ASP A 352 27.63 4.91 15.02
CA ASP A 352 28.86 4.62 15.75
C ASP A 352 28.70 3.52 16.83
N VAL A 353 27.49 2.93 16.94
CA VAL A 353 27.24 1.88 17.93
C VAL A 353 27.86 0.57 17.46
N VAL A 354 28.77 0.04 18.26
CA VAL A 354 29.28 -1.32 18.10
C VAL A 354 28.30 -2.27 18.77
N GLN A 355 27.63 -3.09 17.99
CA GLN A 355 26.71 -4.07 18.54
C GLN A 355 27.47 -5.07 19.42
N PRO A 356 26.95 -5.42 20.64
CA PRO A 356 27.55 -6.44 21.48
C PRO A 356 27.63 -7.77 20.69
N ALA A 357 28.78 -8.40 20.77
CA ALA A 357 28.89 -9.77 20.27
C ALA A 357 27.96 -10.67 21.09
N HIS A 358 27.24 -11.55 20.43
CA HIS A 358 26.54 -12.62 21.16
C HIS A 358 27.58 -13.48 21.87
N SER A 359 27.54 -13.44 23.21
CA SER A 359 28.39 -14.27 24.07
C SER A 359 27.99 -15.73 24.01
#